data_3358f972fa13a3b7e8d27f8ea3720d4f
#
_entry.id   3358f972fa13a3b7e8d27f8ea3720d4f
#
_cell.length_a   1.000
_cell.length_b   1.000
_cell.length_c   1.000
_cell.angle_alpha   90.00
_cell.angle_beta   90.00
_cell.angle_gamma   90.00
#
_symmetry.space_group_name_H-M   'P 1'
#
loop_
_entity.id
_entity.type
_entity.pdbx_description
1 polymer ?
#
loop_
_entity_poly.entity_id
_entity_poly.type
_entity_poly.pdbx_seq_one_letter_code
_entity_poly.pdbx_strand_id
1 'polypeptide(L)'
;MQHKKVQMNLYLAFRLLIGTFFLSHGLQKLFGFFGGVDGNGGAVNLFSMFGLAGLIEFIGGLFIFLGLFTSIVAFIASLEMLTAYFMFHVPTGGILPLMQQFNGEPPILFFAAFLVLIAFGAGKWGLERKLLGREIWHQKR
;
A
#
# COMPACT_ATOMS: atom_id res chain seq x y z
N MET A 1 -22.32 -1.21 -21.95
CA MET A 1 -21.38 -2.33 -21.63
C MET A 1 -19.91 -1.92 -21.68
N GLN A 2 -19.48 -1.11 -22.64
CA GLN A 2 -18.07 -0.70 -22.84
C GLN A 2 -17.51 0.10 -21.65
N HIS A 3 -18.25 1.09 -21.11
CA HIS A 3 -17.81 1.90 -19.96
C HIS A 3 -17.49 1.07 -18.70
N LYS A 4 -18.29 0.05 -18.38
CA LYS A 4 -18.02 -0.83 -17.21
C LYS A 4 -16.74 -1.63 -17.38
N LYS A 5 -16.42 -2.05 -18.61
CA LYS A 5 -15.19 -2.80 -18.91
C LYS A 5 -13.96 -1.91 -18.73
N VAL A 6 -14.02 -0.66 -19.22
CA VAL A 6 -12.94 0.33 -19.05
C VAL A 6 -12.71 0.63 -17.57
N GLN A 7 -13.76 0.90 -16.81
CA GLN A 7 -13.65 1.15 -15.35
C GLN A 7 -12.98 -0.01 -14.61
N MET A 8 -13.36 -1.25 -14.93
CA MET A 8 -12.76 -2.44 -14.32
C MET A 8 -11.27 -2.58 -14.65
N ASN A 9 -10.87 -2.28 -15.89
CA ASN A 9 -9.47 -2.36 -16.30
C ASN A 9 -8.62 -1.25 -15.65
N LEU A 10 -9.16 -0.03 -15.56
CA LEU A 10 -8.49 1.08 -14.87
C LEU A 10 -8.34 0.78 -13.38
N TYR A 11 -9.36 0.20 -12.74
CA TYR A 11 -9.26 -0.20 -11.35
C TYR A 11 -8.22 -1.32 -11.13
N LEU A 12 -8.15 -2.29 -12.04
CA LEU A 12 -7.11 -3.32 -12.00
C LEU A 12 -5.72 -2.68 -12.10
N ALA A 13 -5.50 -1.78 -13.07
CA ALA A 13 -4.23 -1.08 -13.23
C ALA A 13 -3.87 -0.26 -11.97
N PHE A 14 -4.83 0.46 -11.39
CA PHE A 14 -4.66 1.19 -10.14
C PHE A 14 -4.20 0.26 -9.00
N ARG A 15 -4.90 -0.86 -8.79
CA ARG A 15 -4.55 -1.83 -7.74
C ARG A 15 -3.15 -2.43 -7.95
N LEU A 16 -2.80 -2.81 -9.17
CA LEU A 16 -1.49 -3.35 -9.51
C LEU A 16 -0.38 -2.33 -9.26
N LEU A 17 -0.57 -1.07 -9.65
CA LEU A 17 0.39 0.00 -9.41
C LEU A 17 0.59 0.26 -7.91
N ILE A 18 -0.49 0.41 -7.15
CA ILE A 18 -0.40 0.62 -5.70
C ILE A 18 0.30 -0.56 -5.03
N GLY A 19 -0.06 -1.80 -5.37
CA GLY A 19 0.61 -3.00 -4.84
C GLY A 19 2.10 -3.04 -5.17
N THR A 20 2.48 -2.71 -6.41
CA THR A 20 3.87 -2.67 -6.85
C THR A 20 4.68 -1.61 -6.09
N PHE A 21 4.17 -0.39 -6.00
CA PHE A 21 4.89 0.68 -5.29
C PHE A 21 5.01 0.38 -3.80
N PHE A 22 3.96 -0.12 -3.18
CA PHE A 22 3.99 -0.48 -1.77
C PHE A 22 4.97 -1.62 -1.50
N LEU A 23 4.98 -2.65 -2.35
CA LEU A 23 5.98 -3.73 -2.34
C LEU A 23 7.40 -3.20 -2.51
N SER A 24 7.63 -2.22 -3.39
CA SER A 24 8.94 -1.62 -3.62
C SER A 24 9.49 -0.92 -2.37
N HIS A 25 8.63 -0.24 -1.60
CA HIS A 25 9.02 0.34 -0.31
C HIS A 25 9.42 -0.73 0.71
N GLY A 26 8.69 -1.86 0.75
CA GLY A 26 9.06 -3.01 1.58
C GLY A 26 10.40 -3.62 1.17
N LEU A 27 10.65 -3.80 -0.14
CA LEU A 27 11.92 -4.27 -0.67
C LEU A 27 13.09 -3.32 -0.32
N GLN A 28 12.84 -2.02 -0.40
CA GLN A 28 13.82 -1.00 -0.03
C GLN A 28 14.22 -1.13 1.44
N LYS A 29 13.25 -1.25 2.34
CA LYS A 29 13.52 -1.33 3.78
C LYS A 29 14.14 -2.66 4.19
N LEU A 30 13.58 -3.78 3.75
CA LEU A 30 13.98 -5.10 4.23
C LEU A 30 15.27 -5.62 3.59
N PHE A 31 15.52 -5.27 2.33
CA PHE A 31 16.61 -5.83 1.54
C PHE A 31 17.59 -4.80 0.99
N GLY A 32 17.37 -3.51 1.29
CA GLY A 32 18.24 -2.44 0.80
C GLY A 32 18.13 -2.16 -0.70
N PHE A 33 17.11 -2.68 -1.39
CA PHE A 33 16.91 -2.43 -2.82
C PHE A 33 16.72 -0.93 -3.08
N PHE A 34 17.00 -0.51 -4.30
CA PHE A 34 16.89 0.90 -4.72
C PHE A 34 17.70 1.90 -3.87
N GLY A 35 18.79 1.43 -3.27
CA GLY A 35 19.68 2.24 -2.43
C GLY A 35 19.34 2.20 -0.93
N GLY A 36 18.38 1.39 -0.50
CA GLY A 36 17.96 1.32 0.91
C GLY A 36 17.31 2.61 1.40
N VAL A 37 17.04 2.68 2.70
CA VAL A 37 16.46 3.87 3.33
C VAL A 37 17.51 4.98 3.52
N ASP A 38 18.77 4.58 3.66
CA ASP A 38 19.93 5.45 3.91
C ASP A 38 20.63 5.94 2.63
N GLY A 39 20.18 5.51 1.45
CA GLY A 39 20.82 5.79 0.17
C GLY A 39 22.07 4.94 -0.12
N ASN A 40 22.51 4.10 0.83
CA ASN A 40 23.72 3.29 0.72
C ASN A 40 23.45 1.79 0.51
N GLY A 41 22.18 1.41 0.35
CA GLY A 41 21.77 0.02 0.14
C GLY A 41 21.68 -0.81 1.42
N GLY A 42 21.67 -0.18 2.59
CA GLY A 42 21.50 -0.85 3.87
C GLY A 42 20.06 -1.31 4.10
N ALA A 43 19.90 -2.56 4.57
CA ALA A 43 18.64 -3.05 5.09
C ALA A 43 18.43 -2.53 6.52
N VAL A 44 17.16 -2.24 6.88
CA VAL A 44 16.85 -1.81 8.24
C VAL A 44 16.83 -3.01 9.19
N ASN A 45 17.03 -2.76 10.49
CA ASN A 45 16.87 -3.80 11.50
C ASN A 45 15.40 -4.27 11.51
N LEU A 46 15.17 -5.57 11.35
CA LEU A 46 13.84 -6.18 11.28
C LEU A 46 13.00 -5.92 12.54
N PHE A 47 13.63 -5.83 13.71
CA PHE A 47 12.96 -5.57 14.99
C PHE A 47 12.79 -4.08 15.31
N SER A 48 13.08 -3.18 14.36
CA SER A 48 12.80 -1.76 14.46
C SER A 48 11.41 -1.40 13.92
N MET A 49 10.96 -0.18 14.22
CA MET A 49 9.72 0.37 13.63
C MET A 49 9.77 0.37 12.08
N PHE A 50 10.91 0.70 11.50
CA PHE A 50 11.12 0.64 10.05
C PHE A 50 11.11 -0.79 9.50
N GLY A 51 11.60 -1.78 10.28
CA GLY A 51 11.53 -3.18 9.91
C GLY A 51 10.09 -3.71 9.92
N LEU A 52 9.30 -3.36 10.93
CA LEU A 52 7.88 -3.69 10.99
C LEU A 52 7.11 -3.04 9.82
N ALA A 53 7.35 -1.77 9.56
CA ALA A 53 6.78 -1.09 8.40
C ALA A 53 7.18 -1.80 7.09
N GLY A 54 8.45 -2.15 6.92
CA GLY A 54 8.93 -2.90 5.77
C GLY A 54 8.23 -4.24 5.56
N LEU A 55 7.92 -4.97 6.65
CA LEU A 55 7.14 -6.22 6.58
C LEU A 55 5.71 -5.98 6.12
N ILE A 56 5.04 -4.97 6.66
CA ILE A 56 3.67 -4.60 6.25
C ILE A 56 3.66 -4.20 4.77
N GLU A 57 4.61 -3.38 4.35
CA GLU A 57 4.72 -2.91 2.97
C GLU A 57 5.05 -4.06 1.99
N PHE A 58 5.96 -4.96 2.37
CA PHE A 58 6.36 -6.08 1.52
C PHE A 58 5.22 -7.08 1.35
N ILE A 59 4.70 -7.60 2.46
CA ILE A 59 3.62 -8.61 2.43
C ILE A 59 2.32 -7.96 1.92
N GLY A 60 2.00 -6.77 2.41
CA GLY A 60 0.81 -6.03 2.01
C GLY A 60 0.81 -5.66 0.54
N GLY A 61 1.95 -5.17 0.03
CA GLY A 61 2.12 -4.86 -1.39
C GLY A 61 1.93 -6.08 -2.28
N LEU A 62 2.51 -7.23 -1.90
CA LEU A 62 2.32 -8.48 -2.61
C LEU A 62 0.85 -8.94 -2.61
N PHE A 63 0.17 -8.86 -1.48
CA PHE A 63 -1.23 -9.27 -1.35
C PHE A 63 -2.16 -8.34 -2.14
N ILE A 64 -1.94 -7.03 -2.10
CA ILE A 64 -2.68 -6.06 -2.92
C ILE A 64 -2.44 -6.32 -4.41
N PHE A 65 -1.20 -6.56 -4.83
CA PHE A 65 -0.86 -6.87 -6.21
C PHE A 65 -1.61 -8.10 -6.71
N LEU A 66 -1.58 -9.19 -5.94
CA LEU A 66 -2.27 -10.45 -6.28
C LEU A 66 -3.79 -10.35 -6.12
N GLY A 67 -4.31 -9.38 -5.39
CA GLY A 67 -5.73 -9.27 -5.06
C GLY A 67 -6.17 -10.33 -4.06
N LEU A 68 -5.37 -10.51 -3.00
CA LEU A 68 -5.65 -11.38 -1.86
C LEU A 68 -5.94 -10.52 -0.64
N PHE A 69 -7.07 -10.73 0.03
CA PHE A 69 -7.49 -10.02 1.24
C PHE A 69 -7.34 -8.49 1.13
N THR A 70 -7.56 -7.96 -0.07
CA THR A 70 -7.16 -6.59 -0.45
C THR A 70 -7.70 -5.54 0.51
N SER A 71 -8.98 -5.61 0.92
CA SER A 71 -9.58 -4.62 1.83
C SER A 71 -8.99 -4.68 3.23
N ILE A 72 -8.73 -5.89 3.75
CA ILE A 72 -8.13 -6.07 5.08
C ILE A 72 -6.69 -5.55 5.10
N VAL A 73 -5.93 -5.93 4.07
CA VAL A 73 -4.53 -5.52 3.93
C VAL A 73 -4.43 -4.01 3.73
N ALA A 74 -5.29 -3.42 2.89
CA ALA A 74 -5.36 -1.99 2.68
C ALA A 74 -5.75 -1.23 3.96
N PHE A 75 -6.61 -1.81 4.81
CA PHE A 75 -6.94 -1.22 6.11
C PHE A 75 -5.71 -1.17 7.02
N ILE A 76 -4.97 -2.28 7.16
CA ILE A 76 -3.73 -2.32 7.96
C ILE A 76 -2.69 -1.34 7.40
N ALA A 77 -2.49 -1.34 6.08
CA ALA A 77 -1.57 -0.43 5.40
C ALA A 77 -1.98 1.04 5.56
N SER A 78 -3.27 1.36 5.61
CA SER A 78 -3.75 2.72 5.85
C SER A 78 -3.38 3.23 7.25
N LEU A 79 -3.48 2.37 8.26
CA LEU A 79 -3.06 2.71 9.64
C LEU A 79 -1.54 2.91 9.72
N GLU A 80 -0.77 2.08 9.03
CA GLU A 80 0.68 2.23 8.95
C GLU A 80 1.06 3.56 8.28
N MET A 81 0.43 3.95 7.17
CA MET A 81 0.67 5.22 6.49
C MET A 81 0.33 6.44 7.36
N LEU A 82 -0.77 6.39 8.12
CA LEU A 82 -1.09 7.44 9.09
C LEU A 82 -0.04 7.52 10.20
N THR A 83 0.39 6.37 10.72
CA THR A 83 1.44 6.31 11.74
C THR A 83 2.74 6.91 11.20
N ALA A 84 3.16 6.52 10.01
CA ALA A 84 4.35 7.06 9.34
C ALA A 84 4.25 8.59 9.16
N TYR A 85 3.10 9.07 8.72
CA TYR A 85 2.87 10.50 8.54
C TYR A 85 3.00 11.28 9.86
N PHE A 86 2.28 10.88 10.89
CA PHE A 86 2.28 11.61 12.16
C PHE A 86 3.58 11.45 12.95
N MET A 87 4.25 10.30 12.89
CA MET A 87 5.48 10.07 13.66
C MET A 87 6.73 10.64 13.00
N PHE A 88 6.83 10.64 11.68
CA PHE A 88 8.07 10.97 10.97
C PHE A 88 7.97 12.24 10.13
N HIS A 89 6.81 12.59 9.60
CA HIS A 89 6.68 13.72 8.69
C HIS A 89 6.14 14.98 9.38
N VAL A 90 5.13 14.87 10.24
CA VAL A 90 4.58 16.02 10.97
C VAL A 90 5.63 16.69 11.89
N PRO A 91 6.46 15.97 12.67
CA PRO A 91 7.44 16.61 13.52
C PRO A 91 8.53 17.37 12.77
N THR A 92 8.82 16.98 11.53
CA THR A 92 9.88 17.58 10.72
C THR A 92 9.39 18.63 9.75
N GLY A 93 8.11 18.63 9.37
CA GLY A 93 7.61 19.49 8.31
C GLY A 93 6.23 20.14 8.54
N GLY A 94 5.59 19.85 9.67
CA GLY A 94 4.25 20.34 9.97
C GLY A 94 3.13 19.50 9.34
N ILE A 95 1.87 19.91 9.62
CA ILE A 95 0.67 19.13 9.28
C ILE A 95 0.32 19.17 7.79
N LEU A 96 0.80 20.15 7.03
CA LEU A 96 0.46 20.30 5.62
C LEU A 96 1.36 19.43 4.73
N PRO A 97 0.82 18.44 3.99
CA PRO A 97 1.60 17.57 3.11
C PRO A 97 2.23 18.29 1.91
N LEU A 98 1.85 19.55 1.67
CA LEU A 98 2.31 20.36 0.55
C LEU A 98 3.77 20.87 0.69
N MET A 99 4.41 20.67 1.83
CA MET A 99 5.82 21.00 2.00
C MET A 99 6.69 19.87 1.50
N GLN A 100 7.04 19.92 0.22
CA GLN A 100 7.89 18.95 -0.48
C GLN A 100 9.24 18.65 0.21
N GLN A 101 9.72 19.54 1.05
CA GLN A 101 10.99 19.39 1.77
C GLN A 101 11.03 18.18 2.71
N PHE A 102 9.86 17.63 3.10
CA PHE A 102 9.75 16.63 4.17
C PHE A 102 9.15 15.29 3.74
N ASN A 103 8.97 15.08 2.42
CA ASN A 103 8.47 13.81 1.84
C ASN A 103 7.17 13.27 2.51
N GLY A 104 6.31 14.14 3.02
CA GLY A 104 5.03 13.76 3.64
C GLY A 104 3.94 13.39 2.64
N GLU A 105 4.13 13.70 1.35
CA GLU A 105 3.15 13.39 0.31
C GLU A 105 2.94 11.88 0.10
N PRO A 106 4.00 11.03 0.00
CA PRO A 106 3.79 9.62 -0.28
C PRO A 106 2.90 8.89 0.73
N PRO A 107 3.07 9.03 2.07
CA PRO A 107 2.18 8.40 3.02
C PRO A 107 0.72 8.81 2.86
N ILE A 108 0.45 10.09 2.61
CA ILE A 108 -0.92 10.60 2.43
C ILE A 108 -1.54 10.11 1.11
N LEU A 109 -0.77 10.06 0.03
CA LEU A 109 -1.24 9.53 -1.25
C LEU A 109 -1.53 8.02 -1.15
N PHE A 110 -0.67 7.26 -0.48
CA PHE A 110 -0.92 5.84 -0.21
C PHE A 110 -2.16 5.66 0.68
N PHE A 111 -2.29 6.47 1.74
CA PHE A 111 -3.48 6.43 2.58
C PHE A 111 -4.75 6.64 1.77
N ALA A 112 -4.81 7.67 0.92
CA ALA A 112 -5.96 7.93 0.06
C ALA A 112 -6.23 6.76 -0.91
N ALA A 113 -5.18 6.17 -1.50
CA ALA A 113 -5.30 5.02 -2.37
C ALA A 113 -5.83 3.78 -1.62
N PHE A 114 -5.38 3.56 -0.38
CA PHE A 114 -5.88 2.46 0.45
C PHE A 114 -7.34 2.62 0.83
N LEU A 115 -7.86 3.83 1.06
CA LEU A 115 -9.30 4.05 1.26
C LEU A 115 -10.11 3.56 0.04
N VAL A 116 -9.62 3.77 -1.16
CA VAL A 116 -10.24 3.24 -2.40
C VAL A 116 -10.19 1.71 -2.40
N LEU A 117 -9.03 1.11 -2.06
CA LEU A 117 -8.90 -0.35 -2.00
C LEU A 117 -9.76 -0.99 -0.90
N ILE A 118 -9.94 -0.33 0.24
CA ILE A 118 -10.86 -0.76 1.31
C ILE A 118 -12.30 -0.78 0.77
N ALA A 119 -12.70 0.27 0.07
CA ALA A 119 -14.06 0.41 -0.44
C ALA A 119 -14.41 -0.57 -1.56
N PHE A 120 -13.47 -0.88 -2.45
CA PHE A 120 -13.72 -1.67 -3.66
C PHE A 120 -13.10 -3.08 -3.65
N GLY A 121 -12.23 -3.39 -2.69
CA GLY A 121 -11.57 -4.69 -2.54
C GLY A 121 -10.66 -5.05 -3.70
N ALA A 122 -10.50 -6.35 -3.95
CA ALA A 122 -9.67 -6.86 -5.04
C ALA A 122 -10.25 -6.61 -6.44
N GLY A 123 -11.55 -6.34 -6.50
CA GLY A 123 -12.27 -6.21 -7.75
C GLY A 123 -12.44 -7.54 -8.49
N LYS A 124 -12.87 -7.47 -9.75
CA LYS A 124 -13.20 -8.66 -10.55
C LYS A 124 -12.01 -9.62 -10.75
N TRP A 125 -10.79 -9.09 -10.80
CA TRP A 125 -9.59 -9.82 -11.14
C TRP A 125 -8.73 -10.20 -9.91
N GLY A 126 -9.33 -10.17 -8.71
CA GLY A 126 -8.65 -10.62 -7.50
C GLY A 126 -8.45 -12.13 -7.47
N LEU A 127 -7.27 -12.57 -7.01
CA LEU A 127 -6.97 -13.99 -6.83
C LEU A 127 -7.86 -14.61 -5.73
N GLU A 128 -8.21 -13.84 -4.70
CA GLU A 128 -9.12 -14.25 -3.64
C GLU A 128 -10.46 -14.74 -4.20
N ARG A 129 -11.04 -14.01 -5.15
CA ARG A 129 -12.30 -14.41 -5.80
C ARG A 129 -12.16 -15.69 -6.62
N LYS A 130 -11.00 -15.92 -7.25
CA LYS A 130 -10.74 -17.16 -7.99
C LYS A 130 -10.60 -18.37 -7.07
N LEU A 131 -9.94 -18.20 -5.92
CA LEU A 131 -9.66 -19.29 -4.99
C LEU A 131 -10.84 -19.60 -4.06
N LEU A 132 -11.52 -18.57 -3.54
CA LEU A 132 -12.55 -18.71 -2.53
C LEU A 132 -13.98 -18.52 -3.09
N GLY A 133 -14.12 -18.19 -4.37
CA GLY A 133 -15.41 -17.86 -5.00
C GLY A 133 -16.04 -16.55 -4.53
N ARG A 134 -15.44 -15.88 -3.55
CA ARG A 134 -15.92 -14.63 -2.92
C ARG A 134 -14.76 -13.79 -2.39
N GLU A 135 -15.03 -12.53 -2.11
CA GLU A 135 -14.15 -11.69 -1.29
C GLU A 135 -14.64 -11.72 0.15
N ILE A 136 -13.73 -11.90 1.12
CA ILE A 136 -14.09 -12.08 2.53
C ILE A 136 -14.74 -10.81 3.09
N TRP A 137 -14.23 -9.64 2.72
CA TRP A 137 -14.74 -8.35 3.22
C TRP A 137 -16.02 -7.89 2.52
N HIS A 138 -16.17 -8.18 1.24
CA HIS A 138 -17.33 -7.79 0.44
C HIS A 138 -18.26 -8.99 0.22
N GLN A 139 -19.03 -9.36 1.23
CA GLN A 139 -20.14 -10.30 1.02
C GLN A 139 -21.20 -9.62 0.13
N LYS A 140 -21.66 -10.34 -0.89
CA LYS A 140 -22.75 -9.86 -1.76
C LYS A 140 -23.93 -9.40 -0.89
N ARG A 141 -24.30 -8.12 -1.03
CA ARG A 141 -25.66 -7.68 -0.81
C ARG A 141 -26.54 -8.18 -1.94
#